data_6b5c8a6e913cde14289f902a8f74e027
#
_entry.id   6b5c8a6e913cde14289f902a8f74e027
#
_cell.length_a   1.000
_cell.length_b   1.000
_cell.length_c   1.000
_cell.angle_alpha   90.00
_cell.angle_beta   90.00
_cell.angle_gamma   90.00
#
_symmetry.space_group_name_H-M   'P 1'
#
loop_
_entity.id
_entity.type
_entity.pdbx_description
1 polymer ?
#
loop_
_entity_poly.entity_id
_entity_poly.type
_entity_poly.pdbx_seq_one_letter_code
_entity_poly.pdbx_strand_id
1 'polypeptide(L)'
;MNIDTLVVIFGDQNAGKSSQIRTIFEEFELHPFYGGYPTSSNIASRYLVGRDVELYVRLSSWHEKGEDYATLKSDLKSAQRCPDRRFKALIPLQVSPTHPNGEGAKGLASGEDVFIQILKDFDVRRSFGIWLNPDRNTRKPFTVGPKLATFMSKRPSISVLAIDSLALRPSVSPTMNSLNSRLLADLVFRS
;
A
#
# COMPACT_ATOMS: atom_id res chain seq x y z
N MET A 1 11.24 -14.71 -5.88
CA MET A 1 11.07 -13.30 -6.24
C MET A 1 11.48 -12.48 -5.03
N ASN A 2 12.34 -11.50 -5.26
CA ASN A 2 12.84 -10.61 -4.22
C ASN A 2 12.11 -9.25 -4.33
N ILE A 3 11.56 -8.76 -3.21
CA ILE A 3 10.95 -7.43 -3.11
C ILE A 3 11.88 -6.58 -2.25
N ASP A 4 12.54 -5.58 -2.87
CA ASP A 4 13.46 -4.71 -2.13
C ASP A 4 12.71 -3.89 -1.06
N THR A 5 11.53 -3.35 -1.41
CA THR A 5 10.70 -2.60 -0.47
C THR A 5 9.23 -2.88 -0.72
N LEU A 6 8.51 -3.27 0.32
CA LEU A 6 7.06 -3.43 0.33
C LEU A 6 6.42 -2.39 1.24
N VAL A 7 5.61 -1.51 0.68
CA VAL A 7 4.79 -0.55 1.42
C VAL A 7 3.33 -0.93 1.29
N VAL A 8 2.68 -1.17 2.41
CA VAL A 8 1.26 -1.56 2.46
C VAL A 8 0.47 -0.49 3.19
N ILE A 9 -0.56 0.05 2.54
CA ILE A 9 -1.49 0.99 3.16
C ILE A 9 -2.74 0.24 3.62
N PHE A 10 -2.95 0.22 4.93
CA PHE A 10 -4.09 -0.40 5.56
C PHE A 10 -5.22 0.59 5.84
N GLY A 11 -6.44 0.14 5.67
CA GLY A 11 -7.65 0.86 5.99
C GLY A 11 -8.85 0.11 5.47
N ASP A 12 -10.02 0.33 6.07
CA ASP A 12 -11.26 -0.26 5.59
C ASP A 12 -11.67 0.32 4.23
N GLN A 13 -12.74 -0.22 3.67
CA GLN A 13 -13.29 0.31 2.42
C GLN A 13 -13.62 1.80 2.59
N ASN A 14 -13.30 2.60 1.57
CA ASN A 14 -13.48 4.06 1.56
C ASN A 14 -12.68 4.84 2.63
N ALA A 15 -11.73 4.21 3.30
CA ALA A 15 -10.85 4.88 4.26
C ALA A 15 -9.85 5.88 3.62
N GLY A 16 -9.79 5.94 2.29
CA GLY A 16 -8.90 6.88 1.59
C GLY A 16 -7.56 6.29 1.15
N LYS A 17 -7.37 4.96 1.20
CA LYS A 17 -6.12 4.28 0.78
C LYS A 17 -5.64 4.71 -0.60
N SER A 18 -6.52 4.65 -1.61
CA SER A 18 -6.18 5.03 -2.99
C SER A 18 -5.83 6.51 -3.13
N SER A 19 -6.44 7.38 -2.33
CA SER A 19 -6.09 8.80 -2.31
C SER A 19 -4.70 9.01 -1.74
N GLN A 20 -4.34 8.31 -0.66
CA GLN A 20 -2.98 8.37 -0.11
C GLN A 20 -1.94 7.85 -1.10
N ILE A 21 -2.23 6.73 -1.77
CA ILE A 21 -1.31 6.18 -2.79
C ILE A 21 -1.10 7.19 -3.93
N ARG A 22 -2.13 7.91 -4.34
CA ARG A 22 -2.01 8.91 -5.41
C ARG A 22 -1.12 10.11 -5.04
N THR A 23 -1.00 10.45 -3.77
CA THR A 23 -0.16 11.59 -3.37
C THR A 23 1.32 11.39 -3.71
N ILE A 24 1.79 10.14 -3.83
CA ILE A 24 3.19 9.85 -4.17
C ILE A 24 3.58 10.40 -5.56
N PHE A 25 2.61 10.64 -6.46
CA PHE A 25 2.85 11.20 -7.79
C PHE A 25 3.10 12.71 -7.78
N GLU A 26 2.94 13.38 -6.65
CA GLU A 26 3.35 14.76 -6.45
C GLU A 26 4.86 14.87 -6.20
N GLU A 27 5.51 13.77 -5.82
CA GLU A 27 6.93 13.74 -5.53
C GLU A 27 7.78 13.60 -6.79
N PHE A 28 8.99 14.14 -6.72
CA PHE A 28 9.91 14.28 -7.86
C PHE A 28 10.09 12.99 -8.68
N GLU A 29 10.19 11.85 -8.01
CA GLU A 29 10.45 10.56 -8.64
C GLU A 29 9.31 10.10 -9.57
N LEU A 30 8.06 10.45 -9.23
CA LEU A 30 6.87 10.03 -9.99
C LEU A 30 6.14 11.17 -10.69
N HIS A 31 6.46 12.41 -10.38
CA HIS A 31 5.88 13.59 -11.03
C HIS A 31 5.91 13.53 -12.58
N PRO A 32 7.00 13.04 -13.22
CA PRO A 32 7.06 12.96 -14.68
C PRO A 32 5.99 12.08 -15.33
N PHE A 33 5.34 11.18 -14.59
CA PHE A 33 4.33 10.28 -15.15
C PHE A 33 2.95 10.91 -15.28
N TYR A 34 2.60 11.84 -14.38
CA TYR A 34 1.27 12.47 -14.35
C TYR A 34 1.29 14.00 -14.18
N GLY A 35 2.46 14.60 -14.00
CA GLY A 35 2.57 16.03 -13.72
C GLY A 35 2.01 16.45 -12.36
N GLY A 36 1.85 15.47 -11.43
CA GLY A 36 1.31 15.67 -10.09
C GLY A 36 0.26 14.63 -9.71
N TYR A 37 -0.64 14.97 -8.80
CA TYR A 37 -1.70 14.07 -8.31
C TYR A 37 -2.62 13.59 -9.45
N PRO A 38 -2.67 12.27 -9.73
CA PRO A 38 -3.50 11.75 -10.80
C PRO A 38 -4.98 11.75 -10.40
N THR A 39 -5.80 12.45 -11.17
CA THR A 39 -7.26 12.52 -10.98
C THR A 39 -8.00 11.36 -11.64
N SER A 40 -7.38 10.69 -12.62
CA SER A 40 -7.95 9.53 -13.30
C SER A 40 -8.27 8.40 -12.31
N SER A 41 -9.40 7.71 -12.53
CA SER A 41 -9.74 6.50 -11.78
C SER A 41 -8.71 5.39 -11.96
N ASN A 42 -8.10 5.32 -13.14
CA ASN A 42 -7.10 4.32 -13.51
C ASN A 42 -5.73 4.97 -13.65
N ILE A 43 -4.75 4.38 -12.97
CA ILE A 43 -3.33 4.67 -13.17
C ILE A 43 -2.63 3.41 -13.66
N ALA A 44 -1.48 3.58 -14.30
CA ALA A 44 -0.64 2.43 -14.63
C ALA A 44 -0.24 1.70 -13.33
N SER A 45 -0.11 0.40 -13.39
CA SER A 45 0.31 -0.40 -12.24
C SER A 45 1.84 -0.52 -12.10
N ARG A 46 2.59 -0.06 -13.10
CA ARG A 46 4.05 -0.25 -13.15
C ARG A 46 4.74 1.00 -13.65
N TYR A 47 5.81 1.37 -12.96
CA TYR A 47 6.63 2.53 -13.26
C TYR A 47 8.11 2.15 -13.24
N LEU A 48 8.84 2.60 -14.25
CA LEU A 48 10.31 2.51 -14.27
C LEU A 48 10.85 3.85 -13.80
N VAL A 49 11.36 3.86 -12.56
CA VAL A 49 11.82 5.09 -11.90
C VAL A 49 13.35 5.12 -11.95
N GLY A 50 13.86 6.07 -12.72
CA GLY A 50 15.29 6.11 -12.98
C GLY A 50 15.80 4.84 -13.66
N ARG A 51 17.08 4.49 -13.42
CA ARG A 51 17.71 3.29 -14.00
C ARG A 51 17.53 2.03 -13.16
N ASP A 52 17.27 2.18 -11.85
CA ASP A 52 17.47 1.12 -10.89
C ASP A 52 16.21 0.59 -10.22
N VAL A 53 15.07 1.28 -10.38
CA VAL A 53 13.83 0.94 -9.67
C VAL A 53 12.72 0.56 -10.62
N GLU A 54 12.08 -0.56 -10.33
CA GLU A 54 10.80 -0.96 -10.88
C GLU A 54 9.77 -0.91 -9.75
N LEU A 55 8.80 0.01 -9.86
CA LEU A 55 7.77 0.21 -8.86
C LEU A 55 6.44 -0.34 -9.36
N TYR A 56 5.83 -1.21 -8.57
CA TYR A 56 4.44 -1.64 -8.72
C TYR A 56 3.55 -0.83 -7.80
N VAL A 57 2.49 -0.26 -8.35
CA VAL A 57 1.48 0.51 -7.61
C VAL A 57 0.10 -0.05 -7.90
N ARG A 58 -0.68 -0.32 -6.86
CA ARG A 58 -2.08 -0.70 -6.98
C ARG A 58 -2.94 0.27 -6.17
N LEU A 59 -4.08 0.72 -6.72
CA LEU A 59 -4.99 1.63 -6.03
C LEU A 59 -6.08 0.90 -5.24
N SER A 60 -6.65 -0.16 -5.82
CA SER A 60 -7.72 -0.94 -5.19
C SER A 60 -7.15 -2.18 -4.52
N SER A 61 -7.59 -2.49 -3.31
CA SER A 61 -7.22 -3.74 -2.65
C SER A 61 -7.87 -4.94 -3.35
N TRP A 62 -7.23 -6.11 -3.25
CA TRP A 62 -7.81 -7.37 -3.73
C TRP A 62 -9.11 -7.71 -3.01
N HIS A 63 -9.24 -7.33 -1.73
CA HIS A 63 -10.47 -7.45 -0.93
C HIS A 63 -11.65 -6.73 -1.58
N GLU A 64 -11.43 -5.49 -2.06
CA GLU A 64 -12.48 -4.69 -2.71
C GLU A 64 -12.98 -5.30 -4.02
N LYS A 65 -12.18 -6.15 -4.64
CA LYS A 65 -12.53 -6.85 -5.89
C LYS A 65 -12.99 -8.28 -5.66
N GLY A 66 -13.03 -8.77 -4.42
CA GLY A 66 -13.37 -10.15 -4.11
C GLY A 66 -12.35 -11.17 -4.64
N GLU A 67 -11.11 -10.73 -4.90
CA GLU A 67 -10.02 -11.57 -5.41
C GLU A 67 -9.37 -12.33 -4.24
N ASP A 68 -8.82 -13.51 -4.52
CA ASP A 68 -8.17 -14.37 -3.55
C ASP A 68 -6.65 -14.10 -3.41
N TYR A 69 -6.02 -14.77 -2.45
CA TYR A 69 -4.57 -14.65 -2.23
C TYR A 69 -3.74 -15.20 -3.40
N ALA A 70 -4.24 -16.21 -4.12
CA ALA A 70 -3.54 -16.76 -5.28
C ALA A 70 -3.43 -15.70 -6.40
N THR A 71 -4.51 -14.94 -6.62
CA THR A 71 -4.53 -13.81 -7.56
C THR A 71 -3.56 -12.72 -7.12
N LEU A 72 -3.57 -12.30 -5.84
CA LEU A 72 -2.61 -11.35 -5.28
C LEU A 72 -1.17 -11.80 -5.53
N LYS A 73 -0.86 -13.06 -5.19
CA LYS A 73 0.47 -13.62 -5.36
C LYS A 73 0.91 -13.68 -6.83
N SER A 74 -0.02 -13.99 -7.73
CA SER A 74 0.21 -13.98 -9.18
C SER A 74 0.48 -12.57 -9.69
N ASP A 75 -0.31 -11.59 -9.26
CA ASP A 75 -0.15 -10.18 -9.64
C ASP A 75 1.22 -9.65 -9.22
N LEU A 76 1.63 -9.88 -7.97
CA LEU A 76 2.95 -9.46 -7.49
C LEU A 76 4.08 -10.11 -8.28
N LYS A 77 3.97 -11.41 -8.58
CA LYS A 77 4.98 -12.13 -9.37
C LYS A 77 5.08 -11.61 -10.80
N SER A 78 3.94 -11.33 -11.44
CA SER A 78 3.89 -10.83 -12.81
C SER A 78 4.26 -9.35 -12.93
N ALA A 79 4.25 -8.62 -11.82
CA ALA A 79 4.59 -7.20 -11.80
C ALA A 79 6.08 -6.95 -12.02
N GLN A 80 6.95 -7.82 -11.51
CA GLN A 80 8.40 -7.73 -11.76
C GLN A 80 8.73 -8.21 -13.16
N ARG A 81 9.16 -7.31 -14.03
CA ARG A 81 9.56 -7.60 -15.41
C ARG A 81 11.04 -7.35 -15.70
N CYS A 82 11.69 -6.59 -14.84
CA CYS A 82 13.09 -6.23 -14.96
C CYS A 82 13.87 -6.82 -13.77
N PRO A 83 14.42 -8.04 -13.89
CA PRO A 83 15.09 -8.72 -12.77
C PRO A 83 16.34 -7.98 -12.26
N ASP A 84 16.96 -7.18 -13.12
CA ASP A 84 18.15 -6.39 -12.76
C ASP A 84 17.82 -5.11 -11.99
N ARG A 85 16.53 -4.79 -11.82
CA ARG A 85 16.08 -3.62 -11.08
C ARG A 85 15.59 -4.01 -9.69
N ARG A 86 15.77 -3.08 -8.74
CA ARG A 86 15.16 -3.22 -7.41
C ARG A 86 13.64 -3.13 -7.55
N PHE A 87 12.98 -4.23 -7.28
CA PHE A 87 11.52 -4.27 -7.34
C PHE A 87 10.92 -3.77 -6.03
N LYS A 88 10.06 -2.78 -6.14
CA LYS A 88 9.34 -2.16 -5.02
C LYS A 88 7.84 -2.22 -5.25
N ALA A 89 7.06 -2.36 -4.18
CA ALA A 89 5.60 -2.43 -4.26
C ALA A 89 4.93 -1.49 -3.26
N LEU A 90 3.96 -0.73 -3.74
CA LEU A 90 3.07 0.11 -2.94
C LEU A 90 1.63 -0.34 -3.18
N ILE A 91 1.02 -0.97 -2.19
CA ILE A 91 -0.26 -1.65 -2.33
C ILE A 91 -1.21 -1.34 -1.17
N PRO A 92 -2.54 -1.32 -1.43
CA PRO A 92 -3.54 -1.22 -0.37
C PRO A 92 -3.97 -2.61 0.09
N LEU A 93 -4.22 -2.75 1.41
CA LEU A 93 -4.93 -3.89 1.97
C LEU A 93 -6.09 -3.41 2.84
N GLN A 94 -7.19 -4.16 2.86
CA GLN A 94 -8.32 -3.86 3.71
C GLN A 94 -8.13 -4.54 5.08
N VAL A 95 -8.37 -3.80 6.16
CA VAL A 95 -8.20 -4.34 7.52
C VAL A 95 -9.21 -5.45 7.79
N SER A 96 -10.49 -5.18 7.53
CA SER A 96 -11.57 -6.14 7.72
C SER A 96 -11.84 -6.91 6.42
N PRO A 97 -12.06 -8.24 6.47
CA PRO A 97 -12.29 -9.06 5.28
C PRO A 97 -13.74 -8.96 4.75
N THR A 98 -14.34 -7.78 4.81
CA THR A 98 -15.71 -7.57 4.35
C THR A 98 -15.73 -7.05 2.92
N HIS A 99 -16.51 -7.73 2.05
CA HIS A 99 -16.80 -7.23 0.72
C HIS A 99 -17.78 -6.04 0.78
N PRO A 100 -17.73 -5.08 -0.17
CA PRO A 100 -18.64 -3.93 -0.24
C PRO A 100 -20.13 -4.26 -0.15
N ASN A 101 -20.52 -5.44 -0.58
CA ASN A 101 -21.91 -5.91 -0.60
C ASN A 101 -22.33 -6.62 0.71
N GLY A 102 -21.55 -6.56 1.79
CA GLY A 102 -21.83 -7.24 3.05
C GLY A 102 -21.60 -8.75 3.03
N GLU A 103 -21.26 -9.31 1.88
CA GLU A 103 -20.79 -10.69 1.77
C GLU A 103 -19.33 -10.73 2.23
N GLY A 104 -18.98 -11.65 3.13
CA GLY A 104 -17.60 -11.88 3.51
C GLY A 104 -16.75 -12.05 2.25
N ALA A 105 -15.61 -11.38 2.15
CA ALA A 105 -14.73 -11.50 0.99
C ALA A 105 -14.37 -12.98 0.80
N LYS A 106 -14.99 -13.61 -0.18
CA LYS A 106 -14.73 -15.00 -0.51
C LYS A 106 -13.25 -15.10 -0.91
N GLY A 107 -12.39 -15.51 0.00
CA GLY A 107 -11.04 -15.92 -0.31
C GLY A 107 -9.89 -15.12 0.32
N LEU A 108 -10.08 -13.90 0.84
CA LEU A 108 -9.01 -13.19 1.54
C LEU A 108 -9.28 -13.05 3.05
N ALA A 109 -8.25 -13.38 3.83
CA ALA A 109 -8.19 -13.10 5.26
C ALA A 109 -8.06 -11.58 5.53
N SER A 110 -7.96 -11.18 6.80
CA SER A 110 -7.69 -9.77 7.16
C SER A 110 -6.43 -9.24 6.48
N GLY A 111 -6.35 -7.93 6.27
CA GLY A 111 -5.16 -7.32 5.66
C GLY A 111 -3.87 -7.64 6.40
N GLU A 112 -3.91 -7.74 7.74
CA GLU A 112 -2.75 -8.15 8.55
C GLU A 112 -2.33 -9.59 8.26
N ASP A 113 -3.28 -10.53 8.18
CA ASP A 113 -2.98 -11.93 7.83
C ASP A 113 -2.41 -12.04 6.41
N VAL A 114 -2.98 -11.27 5.45
CA VAL A 114 -2.47 -11.19 4.07
C VAL A 114 -1.06 -10.61 4.04
N PHE A 115 -0.78 -9.55 4.79
CA PHE A 115 0.56 -8.97 4.89
C PHE A 115 1.58 -9.97 5.43
N ILE A 116 1.25 -10.66 6.53
CA ILE A 116 2.07 -11.74 7.08
C ILE A 116 2.33 -12.83 6.03
N GLN A 117 1.30 -13.19 5.25
CA GLN A 117 1.43 -14.22 4.23
C GLN A 117 2.35 -13.77 3.08
N ILE A 118 2.25 -12.51 2.63
CA ILE A 118 3.19 -11.95 1.65
C ILE A 118 4.63 -12.05 2.17
N LEU A 119 4.86 -11.66 3.43
CA LEU A 119 6.20 -11.68 4.05
C LEU A 119 6.74 -13.10 4.27
N LYS A 120 5.91 -14.13 4.23
CA LYS A 120 6.33 -15.54 4.25
C LYS A 120 6.66 -16.07 2.85
N ASP A 121 5.88 -15.66 1.85
CA ASP A 121 5.93 -16.21 0.50
C ASP A 121 6.94 -15.52 -0.41
N PHE A 122 7.34 -14.30 -0.06
CA PHE A 122 8.31 -13.51 -0.81
C PHE A 122 9.53 -13.17 0.07
N ASP A 123 10.68 -13.10 -0.56
CA ASP A 123 11.87 -12.53 0.08
C ASP A 123 11.76 -11.01 0.06
N VAL A 124 11.31 -10.44 1.18
CA VAL A 124 11.08 -8.99 1.34
C VAL A 124 12.19 -8.42 2.23
N ARG A 125 13.02 -7.54 1.65
CA ARG A 125 14.16 -6.94 2.36
C ARG A 125 13.69 -5.94 3.41
N ARG A 126 12.74 -5.05 3.06
CA ARG A 126 12.15 -4.06 3.96
C ARG A 126 10.65 -4.00 3.74
N SER A 127 9.91 -3.87 4.83
CA SER A 127 8.47 -3.76 4.74
C SER A 127 7.89 -2.74 5.71
N PHE A 128 6.94 -1.98 5.22
CA PHE A 128 6.26 -0.93 5.95
C PHE A 128 4.75 -1.15 5.91
N GLY A 129 4.15 -1.32 7.08
CA GLY A 129 2.69 -1.29 7.24
C GLY A 129 2.25 0.10 7.67
N ILE A 130 1.43 0.75 6.87
CA ILE A 130 0.95 2.11 7.12
C ILE A 130 -0.54 2.06 7.35
N TRP A 131 -0.98 2.43 8.54
CA TRP A 131 -2.40 2.51 8.89
C TRP A 131 -2.92 3.93 8.79
N LEU A 132 -4.09 4.05 8.17
CA LEU A 132 -4.84 5.29 8.16
C LEU A 132 -5.51 5.48 9.52
N ASN A 133 -5.12 6.51 10.27
CA ASN A 133 -5.58 6.77 11.64
C ASN A 133 -6.05 8.22 11.83
N PRO A 134 -7.24 8.47 12.38
CA PRO A 134 -8.28 7.47 12.60
C PRO A 134 -8.84 6.95 11.28
N ASP A 135 -9.41 5.75 11.28
CA ASP A 135 -10.20 5.27 10.15
C ASP A 135 -11.33 6.28 9.87
N ARG A 136 -11.44 6.72 8.61
CA ARG A 136 -12.39 7.76 8.19
C ARG A 136 -13.84 7.40 8.51
N ASN A 137 -14.18 6.11 8.48
CA ASN A 137 -15.54 5.63 8.67
C ASN A 137 -15.86 5.38 10.14
N THR A 138 -14.94 4.76 10.88
CA THR A 138 -15.20 4.34 12.27
C THR A 138 -14.67 5.30 13.31
N ARG A 139 -13.75 6.20 12.93
CA ARG A 139 -13.01 7.11 13.82
C ARG A 139 -12.30 6.39 14.98
N LYS A 140 -12.12 5.09 14.87
CA LYS A 140 -11.41 4.30 15.87
C LYS A 140 -9.91 4.46 15.69
N PRO A 141 -9.15 4.60 16.80
CA PRO A 141 -7.70 4.58 16.72
C PRO A 141 -7.22 3.23 16.21
N PHE A 142 -6.14 3.27 15.47
CA PHE A 142 -5.49 2.06 14.98
C PHE A 142 -4.81 1.30 16.14
N THR A 143 -4.94 -0.01 16.08
CA THR A 143 -4.23 -0.93 16.98
C THR A 143 -3.70 -2.09 16.15
N VAL A 144 -2.40 -2.38 16.28
CA VAL A 144 -1.77 -3.55 15.64
C VAL A 144 -2.37 -4.82 16.25
N GLY A 145 -2.84 -5.73 15.40
CA GLY A 145 -3.35 -7.01 15.86
C GLY A 145 -2.27 -7.88 16.49
N PRO A 146 -2.62 -8.74 17.46
CA PRO A 146 -1.65 -9.52 18.22
C PRO A 146 -0.82 -10.47 17.35
N LYS A 147 -1.37 -11.01 16.27
CA LYS A 147 -0.64 -11.86 15.34
C LYS A 147 0.48 -11.10 14.63
N LEU A 148 0.18 -9.90 14.11
CA LEU A 148 1.17 -9.06 13.44
C LEU A 148 2.21 -8.57 14.42
N ALA A 149 1.83 -8.14 15.63
CA ALA A 149 2.77 -7.75 16.68
C ALA A 149 3.75 -8.88 17.02
N THR A 150 3.26 -10.11 17.19
CA THR A 150 4.10 -11.30 17.44
C THR A 150 5.00 -11.62 16.25
N PHE A 151 4.52 -11.43 15.02
CA PHE A 151 5.32 -11.68 13.83
C PHE A 151 6.45 -10.64 13.68
N MET A 152 6.15 -9.37 13.95
CA MET A 152 7.11 -8.26 13.90
C MET A 152 8.23 -8.41 14.93
N SER A 153 7.92 -8.87 16.17
CA SER A 153 8.94 -9.04 17.22
C SER A 153 10.09 -9.97 16.81
N LYS A 154 9.87 -10.81 15.80
CA LYS A 154 10.86 -11.75 15.25
C LYS A 154 11.52 -11.26 13.96
N ARG A 155 11.13 -10.08 13.45
CA ARG A 155 11.57 -9.56 12.13
C ARG A 155 11.79 -8.05 12.19
N PRO A 156 13.00 -7.58 12.49
CA PRO A 156 13.31 -6.14 12.63
C PRO A 156 13.18 -5.35 11.31
N SER A 157 13.08 -6.04 10.17
CA SER A 157 12.87 -5.40 8.85
C SER A 157 11.43 -4.94 8.60
N ILE A 158 10.51 -5.17 9.56
CA ILE A 158 9.12 -4.76 9.46
C ILE A 158 8.91 -3.53 10.34
N SER A 159 8.44 -2.45 9.76
CA SER A 159 8.04 -1.23 10.49
C SER A 159 6.55 -0.98 10.33
N VAL A 160 5.93 -0.48 11.38
CA VAL A 160 4.52 -0.09 11.38
C VAL A 160 4.39 1.37 11.74
N LEU A 161 3.62 2.09 10.96
CA LEU A 161 3.38 3.52 11.10
C LEU A 161 1.87 3.79 11.04
N ALA A 162 1.44 4.85 11.72
CA ALA A 162 0.10 5.39 11.56
C ALA A 162 0.22 6.79 10.94
N ILE A 163 -0.59 7.07 9.92
CA ILE A 163 -0.65 8.39 9.28
C ILE A 163 -2.07 8.94 9.38
N ASP A 164 -2.17 10.27 9.44
CA ASP A 164 -3.47 10.94 9.54
C ASP A 164 -4.24 10.81 8.22
N SER A 165 -5.35 10.07 8.26
CA SER A 165 -6.26 9.91 7.12
C SER A 165 -7.07 11.17 6.84
N LEU A 166 -7.23 12.06 7.82
CA LEU A 166 -8.04 13.27 7.72
C LEU A 166 -7.31 14.42 7.02
N ALA A 167 -5.99 14.32 6.85
CA ALA A 167 -5.19 15.28 6.08
C ALA A 167 -5.64 15.40 4.61
N LEU A 168 -6.43 14.44 4.12
CA LEU A 168 -7.07 14.48 2.80
C LEU A 168 -8.49 15.07 2.88
N ARG A 169 -8.61 16.37 3.15
CA ARG A 169 -9.90 17.06 2.98
C ARG A 169 -10.10 17.36 1.49
N PRO A 170 -11.24 16.94 0.88
CA PRO A 170 -11.51 17.19 -0.54
C PRO A 170 -11.57 18.68 -0.93
N SER A 171 -11.74 19.57 0.06
CA SER A 171 -11.83 21.02 -0.14
C SER A 171 -10.49 21.75 -0.12
N VAL A 172 -9.40 21.05 0.16
CA VAL A 172 -8.07 21.64 0.24
C VAL A 172 -7.27 21.16 -0.97
N SER A 173 -6.58 22.10 -1.62
CA SER A 173 -5.72 21.81 -2.77
C SER A 173 -4.85 20.57 -2.51
N PRO A 174 -4.66 19.66 -3.49
CA PRO A 174 -3.79 18.48 -3.36
C PRO A 174 -2.40 18.79 -2.82
N THR A 175 -1.91 20.00 -3.06
CA THR A 175 -0.59 20.49 -2.60
C THR A 175 -0.44 20.58 -1.08
N MET A 176 -1.52 20.47 -0.30
CA MET A 176 -1.44 20.55 1.17
C MET A 176 -1.17 19.20 1.87
N ASN A 177 -1.05 18.11 1.15
CA ASN A 177 -0.74 16.77 1.70
C ASN A 177 0.74 16.38 1.58
N SER A 178 1.60 17.35 1.46
CA SER A 178 3.03 17.16 1.25
C SER A 178 3.73 16.29 2.30
N LEU A 179 3.22 16.21 3.53
CA LEU A 179 3.83 15.37 4.57
C LEU A 179 3.61 13.87 4.31
N ASN A 180 2.40 13.47 3.95
CA ASN A 180 2.10 12.05 3.67
C ASN A 180 2.74 11.61 2.36
N SER A 181 2.74 12.44 1.32
CA SER A 181 3.38 12.11 0.04
C SER A 181 4.89 11.93 0.23
N ARG A 182 5.56 12.84 0.93
CA ARG A 182 6.98 12.74 1.25
C ARG A 182 7.31 11.51 2.06
N LEU A 183 6.53 11.24 3.13
CA LEU A 183 6.72 10.04 3.93
C LEU A 183 6.62 8.77 3.06
N LEU A 184 5.59 8.67 2.23
CA LEU A 184 5.42 7.52 1.34
C LEU A 184 6.56 7.40 0.33
N ALA A 185 7.00 8.52 -0.27
CA ALA A 185 8.12 8.53 -1.19
C ALA A 185 9.44 8.14 -0.48
N ASP A 186 9.68 8.63 0.73
CA ASP A 186 10.85 8.25 1.53
C ASP A 186 10.86 6.75 1.82
N LEU A 187 9.73 6.19 2.24
CA LEU A 187 9.61 4.75 2.48
C LEU A 187 9.76 3.91 1.21
N VAL A 188 9.27 4.40 0.08
CA VAL A 188 9.37 3.69 -1.20
C VAL A 188 10.76 3.84 -1.81
N PHE A 189 11.33 5.04 -1.89
CA PHE A 189 12.51 5.31 -2.70
C PHE A 189 13.81 5.42 -1.92
N ARG A 190 13.76 5.95 -0.69
CA ARG A 190 14.96 6.34 0.08
C ARG A 190 15.25 5.43 1.28
N SER A 191 14.33 4.50 1.58
CA SER A 191 14.54 3.52 2.65
C SER A 191 15.50 2.39 2.24
#